data_933a104de371ed54ae6f43dc808cfcc8
#
_entry.id   933a104de371ed54ae6f43dc808cfcc8
#
_cell.length_a   1.000
_cell.length_b   1.000
_cell.length_c   1.000
_cell.angle_alpha   90.00
_cell.angle_beta   90.00
_cell.angle_gamma   90.00
#
_symmetry.space_group_name_H-M   'P 1'
#
loop_
_entity.id
_entity.type
_entity.pdbx_description
1 polymer ?
#
loop_
_entity_poly.entity_id
_entity_poly.type
_entity_poly.pdbx_seq_one_letter_code
_entity_poly.pdbx_strand_id
1 'polypeptide(L)' 'MPLPSEILDGIKRSIDEAEASIKSIEDVISDLRAGGIDASAQEEALKNAKNQLAQLRVFYGRQIKR' A
#
# COMPACT_ATOMS: atom_id res chain seq x y z
N MET A 1 16.25 17.18 -10.60
CA MET A 1 15.79 16.64 -11.89
C MET A 1 14.64 15.68 -11.69
N PRO A 2 13.62 15.75 -12.55
CA PRO A 2 12.56 14.74 -12.47
C PRO A 2 13.10 13.37 -12.87
N LEU A 3 12.52 12.34 -12.29
CA LEU A 3 12.90 10.97 -12.64
C LEU A 3 12.41 10.63 -14.05
N PRO A 4 13.12 9.73 -14.74
CA PRO A 4 12.62 9.24 -16.04
C PRO A 4 11.22 8.67 -15.91
N SER A 5 10.43 8.81 -16.98
CA SER A 5 9.04 8.35 -16.98
C SER A 5 8.91 6.86 -16.66
N GLU A 6 9.88 6.06 -17.08
CA GLU A 6 9.86 4.62 -16.80
C GLU A 6 9.93 4.33 -15.31
N ILE A 7 10.74 5.11 -14.58
CA ILE A 7 10.86 4.98 -13.14
C ILE A 7 9.58 5.45 -12.46
N LEU A 8 9.01 6.57 -12.93
CA LEU A 8 7.75 7.07 -12.40
C LEU A 8 6.61 6.06 -12.62
N ASP A 9 6.56 5.45 -13.79
CA ASP A 9 5.56 4.42 -14.09
C ASP A 9 5.72 3.22 -13.16
N GLY A 10 6.96 2.84 -12.87
CA GLY A 10 7.23 1.76 -11.92
C GLY A 10 6.76 2.08 -10.52
N ILE A 11 6.98 3.33 -10.08
CA ILE A 11 6.51 3.78 -8.75
C ILE A 11 4.98 3.79 -8.71
N LYS A 12 4.35 4.27 -9.76
CA LYS A 12 2.88 4.27 -9.85
C LYS A 12 2.33 2.85 -9.79
N ARG A 13 2.98 1.91 -10.47
CA ARG A 13 2.60 0.50 -10.42
C ARG A 13 2.74 -0.06 -9.02
N SER A 14 3.83 0.30 -8.31
CA SER A 14 4.03 -0.12 -6.93
C SER A 14 2.93 0.41 -6.02
N ILE A 15 2.48 1.64 -6.26
CA ILE A 15 1.36 2.23 -5.52
C ILE A 15 0.08 1.42 -5.76
N ASP A 16 -0.21 1.10 -7.02
CA ASP A 16 -1.40 0.32 -7.38
C ASP A 16 -1.35 -1.07 -6.74
N GLU A 17 -0.19 -1.73 -6.77
CA GLU A 17 -0.01 -3.03 -6.15
C GLU A 17 -0.17 -2.97 -4.63
N ALA A 18 0.35 -1.90 -4.00
CA ALA A 18 0.20 -1.71 -2.56
C ALA A 18 -1.26 -1.51 -2.18
N GLU A 19 -2.01 -0.74 -2.98
CA GLU A 19 -3.45 -0.55 -2.75
C GLU A 19 -4.21 -1.87 -2.84
N ALA A 20 -3.88 -2.69 -3.84
CA ALA A 20 -4.50 -4.00 -4.01
C ALA A 20 -4.16 -4.93 -2.83
N SER A 21 -2.91 -4.91 -2.37
CA SER A 21 -2.47 -5.71 -1.23
C SER A 21 -3.20 -5.31 0.05
N ILE A 22 -3.37 -4.00 0.27
CA ILE A 22 -4.10 -3.48 1.44
C ILE A 22 -5.54 -4.01 1.44
N LYS A 23 -6.20 -3.96 0.29
CA LYS A 23 -7.56 -4.45 0.18
C LYS A 23 -7.63 -5.96 0.50
N SER A 24 -6.68 -6.73 0.00
CA SER A 24 -6.61 -8.16 0.28
C SER A 24 -6.42 -8.43 1.77
N ILE A 25 -5.56 -7.67 2.44
CA ILE A 25 -5.32 -7.82 3.87
C ILE A 25 -6.61 -7.47 4.64
N GLU A 26 -7.30 -6.40 4.25
CA GLU A 26 -8.56 -6.02 4.89
C GLU A 26 -9.61 -7.11 4.76
N ASP A 27 -9.70 -7.75 3.60
CA ASP A 27 -10.63 -8.85 3.38
C ASP A 27 -10.29 -10.05 4.28
N VAL A 28 -9.01 -10.38 4.40
CA VAL A 28 -8.56 -11.47 5.30
C VAL A 28 -8.91 -11.16 6.75
N ILE A 29 -8.68 -9.93 7.18
CA ILE A 29 -9.01 -9.52 8.55
C ILE A 29 -10.50 -9.67 8.82
N SER A 30 -11.33 -9.23 7.87
CA SER A 30 -12.77 -9.35 7.97
C SER A 30 -13.20 -10.82 8.12
N ASP A 31 -12.63 -11.70 7.29
CA ASP A 31 -12.93 -13.13 7.34
C ASP A 31 -12.49 -13.77 8.65
N LEU A 32 -11.29 -13.42 9.14
CA LEU A 32 -10.79 -13.95 10.41
C LEU A 32 -11.69 -13.54 11.57
N ARG A 33 -12.08 -12.27 11.61
CA ARG A 33 -12.96 -11.76 12.65
C ARG A 33 -14.33 -12.43 12.61
N ALA A 34 -14.86 -12.65 11.42
CA ALA A 34 -16.14 -13.34 11.25
C ALA A 34 -16.06 -14.77 11.80
N GLY A 35 -14.90 -15.42 11.72
CA GLY A 35 -14.68 -16.76 12.27
C GLY A 35 -14.25 -16.77 13.73
N GLY A 36 -14.17 -15.60 14.38
CA GLY A 36 -13.73 -15.51 15.77
C GLY A 36 -12.24 -15.76 15.95
N ILE A 37 -11.45 -15.58 14.90
CA ILE A 37 -10.01 -15.83 14.93
C ILE A 37 -9.27 -14.51 15.16
N ASP A 38 -8.18 -14.56 15.96
CA ASP A 38 -7.36 -13.40 16.23
C ASP A 38 -6.66 -12.93 14.95
N ALA A 39 -6.82 -11.64 14.62
CA ALA A 39 -6.26 -11.05 13.43
C ALA A 39 -5.14 -10.03 13.72
N SER A 40 -4.54 -10.11 14.92
CA SER A 40 -3.54 -9.12 15.36
C SER A 40 -2.36 -9.00 14.40
N ALA A 41 -1.84 -10.12 13.91
CA ALA A 41 -0.71 -10.12 12.97
C ALA A 41 -1.09 -9.44 11.65
N GLN A 42 -2.28 -9.71 11.17
CA GLN A 42 -2.78 -9.12 9.92
C GLN A 42 -3.06 -7.63 10.10
N GLU A 43 -3.55 -7.21 11.26
CA GLU A 43 -3.77 -5.79 11.55
C GLU A 43 -2.46 -5.03 11.57
N GLU A 44 -1.40 -5.62 12.13
CA GLU A 44 -0.07 -5.02 12.11
C GLU A 44 0.47 -4.91 10.68
N ALA A 45 0.29 -5.96 9.88
CA ALA A 45 0.69 -5.96 8.48
C ALA A 45 -0.06 -4.88 7.69
N LEU A 46 -1.35 -4.69 7.99
CA LEU A 46 -2.17 -3.67 7.36
C LEU A 46 -1.63 -2.27 7.68
N LYS A 47 -1.33 -2.02 8.95
CA LYS A 47 -0.76 -0.74 9.39
C LYS A 47 0.54 -0.43 8.65
N ASN A 48 1.44 -1.42 8.58
CA ASN A 48 2.72 -1.25 7.90
C ASN A 48 2.53 -0.99 6.39
N ALA A 49 1.61 -1.72 5.77
CA ALA A 49 1.31 -1.54 4.35
C ALA A 49 0.76 -0.15 4.07
N LYS A 50 -0.13 0.35 4.91
CA LYS A 50 -0.69 1.71 4.76
C LYS A 50 0.39 2.77 4.91
N ASN A 51 1.32 2.58 5.85
CA ASN A 51 2.43 3.51 6.04
C ASN A 51 3.34 3.54 4.81
N GLN A 52 3.66 2.39 4.25
CA GLN A 52 4.47 2.31 3.03
C GLN A 52 3.77 2.98 1.86
N LEU A 53 2.48 2.75 1.71
CA LEU A 53 1.70 3.37 0.64
C LEU A 53 1.72 4.89 0.77
N ALA A 54 1.54 5.41 1.98
CA ALA A 54 1.59 6.84 2.23
C ALA A 54 2.93 7.44 1.83
N GLN A 55 4.03 6.77 2.17
CA GLN A 55 5.37 7.20 1.79
C GLN A 55 5.57 7.21 0.28
N LEU A 56 5.11 6.18 -0.40
CA LEU A 56 5.19 6.09 -1.86
C LEU A 56 4.41 7.22 -2.53
N ARG A 57 3.21 7.50 -2.03
CA ARG A 57 2.38 8.58 -2.57
C ARG A 57 3.03 9.94 -2.41
N VAL A 58 3.61 10.20 -1.24
CA VAL A 58 4.30 11.46 -0.98
C VAL A 58 5.48 11.60 -1.92
N PHE A 59 6.29 10.56 -2.06
CA PHE A 59 7.43 10.57 -2.95
C PHE A 59 7.01 10.80 -4.39
N TYR A 60 6.03 10.05 -4.87
CA TYR A 60 5.52 10.17 -6.24
C TYR A 60 4.99 11.58 -6.51
N GLY A 61 4.22 12.11 -5.56
CA GLY A 61 3.66 13.46 -5.69
C GLY A 61 4.73 14.53 -5.82
N ARG A 62 5.85 14.37 -5.10
CA ARG A 62 6.97 15.30 -5.20
C ARG A 62 7.63 15.26 -6.58
N GLN A 63 7.70 14.06 -7.17
CA GLN A 63 8.36 13.90 -8.47
C GLN A 63 7.54 14.49 -9.60
N ILE A 64 6.22 14.38 -9.55
CA ILE A 64 5.36 14.86 -10.63
C ILE A 64 4.99 16.33 -10.51
N LYS A 65 5.19 16.94 -9.36
CA LYS A 65 4.86 18.37 -9.13
C LYS A 65 5.99 19.33 -9.51
N ARG A 66 7.07 18.85 -10.01
CA ARG A 66 8.21 19.68 -10.40
C ARG A 66 8.11 20.27 -11.78
#